data_bc97ab655ca1cbe59f2f95e6198b6bbb
#
_entry.id   bc97ab655ca1cbe59f2f95e6198b6bbb
#
_cell.length_a   1.000
_cell.length_b   1.000
_cell.length_c   1.000
_cell.angle_alpha   90.00
_cell.angle_beta   90.00
_cell.angle_gamma   90.00
#
_symmetry.space_group_name_H-M   'P 1'
#
loop_
_entity.id
_entity.type
_entity.pdbx_description
1 polymer ?
#
loop_
_entity_poly.entity_id
_entity_poly.type
_entity_poly.pdbx_seq_one_letter_code
_entity_poly.pdbx_strand_id
1 'polypeptide(L)'
;MIAAVAVVALAVPATTAGAVPAPHAAPPAPELVQVGTYAYLTAPDYDPLAPISTVLQGPSTIGLGTFAGLDGVPRPVAPSTPTPFAEAVAFRPSTSLPVAPGTTCAAIDGLVASAAGTAAEGVVAVRVRGTFTSVVTRSVPAQATPYPPLADVVATQTTFDLGTRRAVLVGFRTGPAAAGIGAPGLHLHGLTADRAAGGHVLSCVAGSDVQLSIEPVASVRVVMPTAQ
;
A
#
# COMPACT_ATOMS: atom_id res chain seq x y z
N MET A 1 4.83 -4.35 20.87
CA MET A 1 4.42 -5.19 19.72
C MET A 1 3.67 -4.28 18.76
N ILE A 2 4.31 -3.85 17.70
CA ILE A 2 3.68 -2.99 16.67
C ILE A 2 3.18 -3.92 15.59
N ALA A 3 1.88 -3.93 15.39
CA ALA A 3 1.19 -4.79 14.46
C ALA A 3 0.89 -4.07 13.16
N ALA A 4 0.92 -4.77 12.06
CA ALA A 4 0.76 -4.27 10.70
C ALA A 4 -0.58 -4.62 10.08
N VAL A 5 -1.04 -3.81 9.16
CA VAL A 5 -2.29 -4.03 8.39
C VAL A 5 -2.02 -3.98 6.90
N ALA A 6 -2.42 -5.05 6.21
CA ALA A 6 -2.86 -4.93 4.84
C ALA A 6 -4.39 -4.87 4.85
N VAL A 7 -4.98 -3.77 4.43
CA VAL A 7 -6.42 -3.68 4.24
C VAL A 7 -6.74 -4.15 2.83
N VAL A 8 -7.27 -5.37 2.71
CA VAL A 8 -7.81 -5.89 1.43
C VAL A 8 -9.31 -5.63 1.42
N ALA A 9 -9.78 -4.86 0.47
CA ALA A 9 -11.20 -4.62 0.27
C ALA A 9 -11.90 -5.87 -0.29
N LEU A 10 -12.95 -6.32 0.38
CA LEU A 10 -13.90 -7.31 -0.12
C LEU A 10 -15.01 -6.59 -0.89
N ALA A 11 -15.14 -6.86 -2.18
CA ALA A 11 -16.28 -6.43 -2.97
C ALA A 11 -17.47 -7.37 -2.69
N VAL A 12 -18.58 -6.82 -2.24
CA VAL A 12 -19.89 -7.52 -2.16
C VAL A 12 -20.75 -7.04 -3.33
N PRO A 13 -21.34 -7.92 -4.14
CA PRO A 13 -22.26 -7.51 -5.19
C PRO A 13 -23.59 -7.03 -4.59
N ALA A 14 -24.01 -5.83 -4.95
CA ALA A 14 -25.36 -5.36 -4.65
C ALA A 14 -26.23 -5.51 -5.90
N THR A 15 -27.30 -6.31 -5.78
CA THR A 15 -28.40 -6.33 -6.73
C THR A 15 -29.64 -5.74 -6.06
N THR A 16 -30.16 -4.62 -6.54
CA THR A 16 -31.59 -4.30 -6.52
C THR A 16 -31.89 -3.25 -7.59
N ALA A 17 -32.98 -3.51 -8.33
CA ALA A 17 -33.49 -2.66 -9.39
C ALA A 17 -34.35 -1.51 -8.84
N GLY A 18 -34.32 -0.36 -9.53
CA GLY A 18 -35.45 0.52 -9.69
C GLY A 18 -35.50 1.79 -8.81
N ALA A 19 -34.79 2.82 -9.25
CA ALA A 19 -35.22 4.23 -9.20
C ALA A 19 -34.30 5.01 -10.15
N VAL A 20 -34.85 5.93 -10.94
CA VAL A 20 -34.05 6.84 -11.77
C VAL A 20 -33.29 7.75 -10.80
N PRO A 21 -31.94 7.67 -10.76
CA PRO A 21 -31.20 8.47 -9.82
C PRO A 21 -31.12 9.90 -10.30
N ALA A 22 -31.27 10.84 -9.35
CA ALA A 22 -30.86 12.23 -9.53
C ALA A 22 -29.40 12.29 -10.04
N PRO A 23 -28.99 13.35 -10.77
CA PRO A 23 -27.62 13.46 -11.25
C PRO A 23 -26.67 13.35 -10.04
N HIS A 24 -25.92 12.23 -9.99
CA HIS A 24 -24.98 12.02 -8.91
C HIS A 24 -23.91 13.12 -8.97
N ALA A 25 -23.72 13.81 -7.86
CA ALA A 25 -22.54 14.64 -7.69
C ALA A 25 -21.31 13.81 -8.05
N ALA A 26 -20.36 14.39 -8.79
CA ALA A 26 -19.10 13.73 -9.09
C ALA A 26 -18.47 13.22 -7.78
N PRO A 27 -17.95 12.01 -7.75
CA PRO A 27 -17.31 11.49 -6.55
C PRO A 27 -16.19 12.45 -6.13
N PRO A 28 -15.96 12.62 -4.83
CA PRO A 28 -14.89 13.48 -4.35
C PRO A 28 -13.55 13.03 -4.94
N ALA A 29 -12.68 14.00 -5.22
CA ALA A 29 -11.33 13.73 -5.71
C ALA A 29 -10.60 12.82 -4.70
N PRO A 30 -9.77 11.86 -5.17
CA PRO A 30 -9.11 10.91 -4.29
C PRO A 30 -8.13 11.60 -3.35
N GLU A 31 -8.35 11.44 -2.05
CA GLU A 31 -7.48 11.93 -0.98
C GLU A 31 -6.70 10.75 -0.38
N LEU A 32 -5.38 10.83 -0.38
CA LEU A 32 -4.55 9.95 0.44
C LEU A 32 -4.61 10.44 1.90
N VAL A 33 -5.00 9.58 2.81
CA VAL A 33 -4.88 9.83 4.25
C VAL A 33 -3.68 9.05 4.76
N GLN A 34 -2.81 9.76 5.47
CA GLN A 34 -1.53 9.23 5.94
C GLN A 34 -1.30 9.56 7.41
N VAL A 35 -0.81 8.60 8.18
CA VAL A 35 -0.23 8.77 9.50
C VAL A 35 1.27 8.82 9.36
N GLY A 36 1.91 9.84 9.92
CA GLY A 36 3.36 10.05 9.77
C GLY A 36 3.78 10.31 8.32
N THR A 37 5.09 10.43 8.10
CA THR A 37 5.67 10.55 6.77
C THR A 37 6.87 9.61 6.63
N TYR A 38 7.30 9.35 5.41
CA TYR A 38 8.54 8.61 5.18
C TYR A 38 9.75 9.33 5.78
N ALA A 39 9.76 10.67 5.73
CA ALA A 39 10.79 11.48 6.38
C ALA A 39 10.82 11.26 7.90
N TYR A 40 9.65 11.09 8.56
CA TYR A 40 9.56 10.77 9.98
C TYR A 40 10.20 9.41 10.30
N LEU A 41 9.91 8.38 9.51
CA LEU A 41 10.53 7.06 9.68
C LEU A 41 12.04 7.09 9.47
N THR A 42 12.53 7.90 8.53
CA THR A 42 13.98 8.00 8.27
C THR A 42 14.72 8.84 9.30
N ALA A 43 14.00 9.64 10.09
CA ALA A 43 14.54 10.39 11.24
C ALA A 43 14.59 9.56 12.54
N PRO A 44 14.85 8.27 12.48
CA PRO A 44 14.58 7.14 13.36
C PRO A 44 13.63 7.45 14.53
N ASP A 45 12.38 7.73 14.16
CA ASP A 45 11.31 7.90 15.12
C ASP A 45 10.14 6.95 14.72
N TYR A 46 9.85 5.99 15.58
CA TYR A 46 8.82 4.98 15.37
C TYR A 46 7.75 5.03 16.46
N ASP A 47 7.66 6.14 17.18
CA ASP A 47 6.59 6.35 18.12
C ASP A 47 5.25 6.39 17.41
N PRO A 48 4.24 5.69 17.94
CA PRO A 48 2.94 5.66 17.30
C PRO A 48 2.25 7.03 17.38
N LEU A 49 1.75 7.51 16.23
CA LEU A 49 1.15 8.84 16.10
C LEU A 49 -0.37 8.81 16.16
N ALA A 50 -0.99 7.77 15.60
CA ALA A 50 -2.44 7.65 15.52
C ALA A 50 -2.86 6.19 15.34
N PRO A 51 -4.14 5.83 15.63
CA PRO A 51 -4.64 4.50 15.32
C PRO A 51 -4.83 4.29 13.81
N ILE A 52 -4.73 3.03 13.38
CA ILE A 52 -4.93 2.62 11.98
C ILE A 52 -6.27 3.08 11.43
N SER A 53 -7.32 3.14 12.27
CA SER A 53 -8.64 3.63 11.85
C SER A 53 -8.61 5.04 11.25
N THR A 54 -7.61 5.84 11.56
CA THR A 54 -7.42 7.19 11.03
C THR A 54 -7.32 7.23 9.50
N VAL A 55 -6.74 6.19 8.88
CA VAL A 55 -6.57 6.13 7.42
C VAL A 55 -7.67 5.36 6.71
N LEU A 56 -8.60 4.71 7.42
CA LEU A 56 -9.65 3.90 6.82
C LEU A 56 -10.75 4.80 6.22
N GLN A 57 -11.04 4.64 4.93
CA GLN A 57 -11.98 5.45 4.17
C GLN A 57 -13.16 4.63 3.61
N GLY A 58 -13.51 3.55 4.29
CA GLY A 58 -14.61 2.67 3.90
C GLY A 58 -14.15 1.41 3.15
N PRO A 59 -15.09 0.65 2.54
CA PRO A 59 -14.83 -0.71 2.05
C PRO A 59 -13.92 -0.79 0.81
N SER A 60 -13.75 0.31 0.08
CA SER A 60 -12.84 0.38 -1.08
C SER A 60 -11.42 0.84 -0.71
N THR A 61 -11.13 1.00 0.57
CA THR A 61 -9.81 1.45 1.03
C THR A 61 -8.74 0.43 0.64
N ILE A 62 -7.70 0.89 -0.03
CA ILE A 62 -6.43 0.19 -0.15
C ILE A 62 -5.35 0.99 0.57
N GLY A 63 -4.34 0.33 1.09
CA GLY A 63 -3.31 1.06 1.81
C GLY A 63 -2.13 0.20 2.26
N LEU A 64 -1.17 0.89 2.83
CA LEU A 64 0.04 0.36 3.43
C LEU A 64 0.02 0.61 4.93
N GLY A 65 0.40 -0.38 5.68
CA GLY A 65 0.67 -0.30 7.10
C GLY A 65 1.88 -1.15 7.44
N THR A 66 2.30 -1.16 8.69
CA THR A 66 3.43 -1.96 9.15
C THR A 66 2.98 -3.41 9.37
N PHE A 67 3.64 -4.44 8.88
CA PHE A 67 3.30 -5.84 9.12
C PHE A 67 3.95 -6.38 10.39
N ALA A 68 3.17 -7.13 11.17
CA ALA A 68 3.67 -7.88 12.30
C ALA A 68 3.70 -9.37 11.97
N GLY A 69 4.79 -9.90 11.59
CA GLY A 69 4.90 -11.33 11.35
C GLY A 69 6.27 -11.63 10.79
N LEU A 70 7.19 -12.03 11.68
CA LEU A 70 8.51 -12.53 11.28
C LEU A 70 8.44 -13.93 10.65
N ASP A 71 7.25 -14.50 10.57
CA ASP A 71 6.93 -15.77 9.90
C ASP A 71 6.31 -15.59 8.50
N GLY A 72 6.18 -14.34 8.03
CA GLY A 72 5.59 -14.02 6.72
C GLY A 72 4.08 -14.18 6.66
N VAL A 73 3.43 -14.53 7.77
CA VAL A 73 1.98 -14.71 7.84
C VAL A 73 1.29 -13.38 8.17
N PRO A 74 0.44 -12.86 7.28
CA PRO A 74 -0.33 -11.66 7.53
C PRO A 74 -1.39 -11.91 8.61
N ARG A 75 -1.49 -10.99 9.56
CA ARG A 75 -2.48 -11.06 10.64
C ARG A 75 -3.38 -9.84 10.61
N PRO A 76 -4.69 -10.01 10.87
CA PRO A 76 -5.58 -8.88 11.07
C PRO A 76 -5.09 -8.01 12.22
N VAL A 77 -5.20 -6.70 12.06
CA VAL A 77 -4.83 -5.73 13.08
C VAL A 77 -6.07 -4.95 13.48
N ALA A 78 -6.27 -4.75 14.77
CA ALA A 78 -7.39 -3.97 15.26
C ALA A 78 -7.34 -2.54 14.73
N PRO A 79 -8.46 -1.94 14.32
CA PRO A 79 -8.50 -0.54 13.87
C PRO A 79 -7.95 0.46 14.89
N SER A 80 -8.00 0.13 16.17
CA SER A 80 -7.46 0.94 17.27
C SER A 80 -5.94 0.81 17.46
N THR A 81 -5.26 -0.08 16.72
CA THR A 81 -3.82 -0.28 16.86
C THR A 81 -3.06 1.00 16.48
N PRO A 82 -2.22 1.53 17.38
CA PRO A 82 -1.42 2.71 17.10
C PRO A 82 -0.31 2.40 16.10
N THR A 83 -0.02 3.34 15.20
CA THR A 83 1.02 3.19 14.18
C THR A 83 1.83 4.47 13.99
N PRO A 84 3.14 4.38 13.74
CA PRO A 84 3.96 5.52 13.34
C PRO A 84 3.78 5.89 11.87
N PHE A 85 3.33 4.92 11.05
CA PHE A 85 3.17 5.12 9.61
C PHE A 85 2.06 4.23 9.05
N ALA A 86 1.16 4.84 8.31
CA ALA A 86 0.18 4.16 7.48
C ALA A 86 -0.29 5.10 6.37
N GLU A 87 -0.56 4.55 5.20
CA GLU A 87 -1.08 5.26 4.05
C GLU A 87 -2.31 4.53 3.52
N ALA A 88 -3.39 5.25 3.21
CA ALA A 88 -4.55 4.64 2.57
C ALA A 88 -5.36 5.63 1.73
N VAL A 89 -6.07 5.09 0.73
CA VAL A 89 -6.98 5.83 -0.15
C VAL A 89 -8.26 5.02 -0.38
N ALA A 90 -9.38 5.70 -0.57
CA ALA A 90 -10.60 5.09 -1.10
C ALA A 90 -10.41 4.88 -2.61
N PHE A 91 -9.90 3.72 -2.99
CA PHE A 91 -9.39 3.41 -4.33
C PHE A 91 -10.51 3.21 -5.36
N ARG A 92 -10.50 4.04 -6.38
CA ARG A 92 -11.40 3.99 -7.54
C ARG A 92 -10.55 4.14 -8.81
N PRO A 93 -10.03 3.04 -9.38
CA PRO A 93 -9.06 3.12 -10.45
C PRO A 93 -9.59 3.91 -11.65
N SER A 94 -8.84 4.91 -12.07
CA SER A 94 -9.11 5.70 -13.28
C SER A 94 -8.57 5.00 -14.53
N THR A 95 -7.55 4.15 -14.36
CA THR A 95 -6.90 3.41 -15.43
C THR A 95 -6.64 1.98 -15.01
N SER A 96 -6.90 1.03 -15.91
CA SER A 96 -6.55 -0.38 -15.74
C SER A 96 -6.01 -0.95 -17.04
N LEU A 97 -4.89 -1.68 -16.96
CA LEU A 97 -4.23 -2.26 -18.12
C LEU A 97 -3.64 -3.66 -17.77
N PRO A 98 -3.56 -4.55 -18.77
CA PRO A 98 -2.89 -5.82 -18.59
C PRO A 98 -1.37 -5.61 -18.44
N VAL A 99 -0.74 -6.47 -17.65
CA VAL A 99 0.70 -6.51 -17.49
C VAL A 99 1.23 -7.74 -18.20
N ALA A 100 2.19 -7.55 -19.10
CA ALA A 100 2.75 -8.66 -19.87
C ALA A 100 3.46 -9.67 -18.96
N PRO A 101 3.36 -10.99 -19.23
CA PRO A 101 4.13 -11.98 -18.51
C PRO A 101 5.63 -11.68 -18.55
N GLY A 102 6.32 -11.95 -17.45
CA GLY A 102 7.74 -11.65 -17.28
C GLY A 102 8.06 -10.21 -16.84
N THR A 103 7.07 -9.32 -16.80
CA THR A 103 7.27 -7.94 -16.31
C THR A 103 7.65 -7.96 -14.83
N THR A 104 8.76 -7.33 -14.48
CA THR A 104 9.24 -7.20 -13.08
C THR A 104 8.54 -6.07 -12.33
N CYS A 105 8.60 -6.06 -11.00
CA CYS A 105 8.12 -4.94 -10.19
C CYS A 105 8.77 -3.61 -10.58
N ALA A 106 10.07 -3.60 -10.90
CA ALA A 106 10.76 -2.40 -11.38
C ALA A 106 10.20 -1.90 -12.72
N ALA A 107 9.86 -2.82 -13.63
CA ALA A 107 9.22 -2.46 -14.91
C ALA A 107 7.76 -2.00 -14.70
N ILE A 108 7.05 -2.53 -13.69
CA ILE A 108 5.72 -2.06 -13.30
C ILE A 108 5.76 -0.60 -12.82
N ASP A 109 6.82 -0.17 -12.10
CA ASP A 109 6.97 1.26 -11.75
C ASP A 109 6.96 2.16 -12.99
N GLY A 110 7.70 1.76 -14.03
CA GLY A 110 7.69 2.46 -15.31
C GLY A 110 6.31 2.48 -16.01
N LEU A 111 5.55 1.37 -15.92
CA LEU A 111 4.18 1.31 -16.44
C LEU A 111 3.25 2.25 -15.67
N VAL A 112 3.36 2.31 -14.34
CA VAL A 112 2.60 3.25 -13.49
C VAL A 112 2.93 4.68 -13.88
N ALA A 113 4.21 5.03 -13.99
CA ALA A 113 4.64 6.37 -14.36
C ALA A 113 4.11 6.77 -15.75
N SER A 114 4.22 5.88 -16.73
CA SER A 114 3.71 6.11 -18.09
C SER A 114 2.20 6.30 -18.12
N ALA A 115 1.46 5.44 -17.41
CA ALA A 115 -0.02 5.48 -17.40
C ALA A 115 -0.57 6.69 -16.62
N ALA A 116 0.14 7.16 -15.60
CA ALA A 116 -0.24 8.33 -14.81
C ALA A 116 0.16 9.67 -15.48
N GLY A 117 1.12 9.65 -16.43
CA GLY A 117 1.61 10.86 -17.09
C GLY A 117 2.18 11.88 -16.07
N THR A 118 1.78 13.13 -16.17
CA THR A 118 2.26 14.20 -15.25
C THR A 118 1.85 13.98 -13.80
N ALA A 119 0.78 13.21 -13.52
CA ALA A 119 0.39 12.88 -12.15
C ALA A 119 1.41 11.95 -11.44
N ALA A 120 2.30 11.30 -12.19
CA ALA A 120 3.39 10.51 -11.63
C ALA A 120 4.42 11.34 -10.85
N GLU A 121 4.45 12.66 -11.01
CA GLU A 121 5.27 13.56 -10.20
C GLU A 121 4.80 13.64 -8.74
N GLY A 122 3.50 13.42 -8.49
CA GLY A 122 2.88 13.37 -7.17
C GLY A 122 2.79 11.94 -6.61
N VAL A 123 1.63 11.61 -6.06
CA VAL A 123 1.33 10.27 -5.53
C VAL A 123 0.31 9.55 -6.43
N VAL A 124 0.59 8.31 -6.75
CA VAL A 124 -0.32 7.43 -7.51
C VAL A 124 -0.61 6.18 -6.68
N ALA A 125 -1.89 5.94 -6.40
CA ALA A 125 -2.33 4.69 -5.78
C ALA A 125 -2.30 3.55 -6.81
N VAL A 126 -1.83 2.38 -6.38
CA VAL A 126 -1.53 1.25 -7.27
C VAL A 126 -2.10 -0.04 -6.71
N ARG A 127 -2.73 -0.82 -7.57
CA ARG A 127 -3.11 -2.20 -7.31
C ARG A 127 -2.69 -3.08 -8.49
N VAL A 128 -1.90 -4.10 -8.20
CA VAL A 128 -1.51 -5.14 -9.17
C VAL A 128 -2.08 -6.47 -8.68
N ARG A 129 -2.86 -7.15 -9.50
CA ARG A 129 -3.50 -8.41 -9.12
C ARG A 129 -3.36 -9.45 -10.23
N GLY A 130 -3.20 -10.69 -9.87
CA GLY A 130 -3.11 -11.80 -10.81
C GLY A 130 -2.24 -12.92 -10.29
N THR A 131 -1.78 -13.77 -11.19
CA THR A 131 -0.81 -14.82 -10.90
C THR A 131 0.58 -14.31 -11.21
N PHE A 132 1.45 -14.32 -10.22
CA PHE A 132 2.86 -13.97 -10.35
C PHE A 132 3.68 -15.26 -10.42
N THR A 133 4.72 -15.28 -11.22
CA THR A 133 5.69 -16.40 -11.26
C THR A 133 6.72 -16.32 -10.13
N SER A 134 6.92 -15.12 -9.56
CA SER A 134 7.72 -14.90 -8.37
C SER A 134 7.18 -13.68 -7.61
N VAL A 135 7.17 -13.79 -6.29
CA VAL A 135 6.95 -12.66 -5.36
C VAL A 135 7.87 -12.87 -4.17
N VAL A 136 8.74 -11.91 -3.91
CA VAL A 136 9.59 -11.91 -2.71
C VAL A 136 9.11 -10.78 -1.81
N THR A 137 8.85 -11.12 -0.56
CA THR A 137 8.42 -10.16 0.48
C THR A 137 9.40 -10.15 1.65
N ARG A 138 9.25 -9.14 2.50
CA ARG A 138 9.98 -9.06 3.77
C ARG A 138 9.05 -8.66 4.92
N SER A 139 9.52 -8.96 6.13
CA SER A 139 9.09 -8.35 7.39
C SER A 139 10.29 -7.84 8.16
N VAL A 140 10.08 -6.84 9.01
CA VAL A 140 11.07 -6.32 9.95
C VAL A 140 10.58 -6.51 11.37
N PRO A 141 11.48 -6.74 12.37
CA PRO A 141 11.08 -6.86 13.77
C PRO A 141 10.53 -5.52 14.29
N ALA A 142 9.72 -5.61 15.34
CA ALA A 142 9.32 -4.43 16.10
C ALA A 142 10.54 -3.78 16.76
N GLN A 143 10.57 -2.46 16.78
CA GLN A 143 11.68 -1.70 17.34
C GLN A 143 11.34 -1.21 18.75
N ALA A 144 12.38 -0.92 19.52
CA ALA A 144 12.31 -0.31 20.86
C ALA A 144 13.28 0.86 20.95
N THR A 145 13.01 1.79 21.85
CA THR A 145 13.91 2.92 22.12
C THR A 145 15.21 2.48 22.80
N PRO A 146 16.37 3.07 22.45
CA PRO A 146 16.55 4.09 21.41
C PRO A 146 16.36 3.48 20.02
N TYR A 147 15.59 4.17 19.16
CA TYR A 147 15.27 3.65 17.85
C TYR A 147 16.50 3.67 16.92
N PRO A 148 16.81 2.55 16.25
CA PRO A 148 17.89 2.51 15.28
C PRO A 148 17.46 3.20 13.96
N PRO A 149 18.43 3.66 13.15
CA PRO A 149 18.16 4.14 11.80
C PRO A 149 17.40 3.10 10.97
N LEU A 150 16.50 3.57 10.07
CA LEU A 150 15.69 2.67 9.22
C LEU A 150 16.54 1.68 8.42
N ALA A 151 17.73 2.08 7.99
CA ALA A 151 18.66 1.18 7.28
C ALA A 151 19.08 -0.02 8.14
N ASP A 152 19.33 0.19 9.43
CA ASP A 152 19.72 -0.86 10.36
C ASP A 152 18.53 -1.79 10.66
N VAL A 153 17.32 -1.23 10.77
CA VAL A 153 16.08 -2.03 10.89
C VAL A 153 15.91 -2.93 9.67
N VAL A 154 16.11 -2.39 8.48
CA VAL A 154 16.01 -3.15 7.22
C VAL A 154 17.09 -4.20 7.11
N ALA A 155 18.29 -3.97 7.63
CA ALA A 155 19.37 -4.96 7.64
C ALA A 155 19.01 -6.24 8.45
N THR A 156 18.08 -6.15 9.41
CA THR A 156 17.59 -7.29 10.20
C THR A 156 16.32 -7.94 9.64
N GLN A 157 15.93 -7.61 8.41
CA GLN A 157 14.71 -8.13 7.79
C GLN A 157 14.74 -9.65 7.63
N THR A 158 13.55 -10.26 7.71
CA THR A 158 13.33 -11.63 7.25
C THR A 158 12.67 -11.59 5.88
N THR A 159 13.22 -12.31 4.92
CA THR A 159 12.69 -12.38 3.55
C THR A 159 11.95 -13.69 3.30
N PHE A 160 10.91 -13.65 2.48
CA PHE A 160 10.07 -14.78 2.13
C PHE A 160 9.93 -14.85 0.61
N ASP A 161 10.38 -15.96 0.02
CA ASP A 161 10.08 -16.27 -1.38
C ASP A 161 8.73 -17.01 -1.43
N LEU A 162 7.72 -16.35 -1.97
CA LEU A 162 6.38 -16.91 -2.09
C LEU A 162 6.23 -17.80 -3.34
N GLY A 163 7.25 -17.82 -4.23
CA GLY A 163 7.22 -18.56 -5.49
C GLY A 163 6.09 -18.13 -6.40
N THR A 164 5.56 -19.09 -7.18
CA THR A 164 4.39 -18.84 -8.03
C THR A 164 3.13 -18.76 -7.18
N ARG A 165 2.47 -17.59 -7.17
CA ARG A 165 1.28 -17.32 -6.37
C ARG A 165 0.30 -16.39 -7.08
N ARG A 166 -1.00 -16.66 -6.87
CA ARG A 166 -2.03 -15.66 -7.10
C ARG A 166 -2.03 -14.69 -5.92
N ALA A 167 -1.88 -13.39 -6.22
CA ALA A 167 -1.72 -12.36 -5.20
C ALA A 167 -2.36 -11.03 -5.62
N VAL A 168 -2.56 -10.17 -4.63
CA VAL A 168 -2.86 -8.75 -4.79
C VAL A 168 -1.72 -7.97 -4.15
N LEU A 169 -1.09 -7.10 -4.94
CA LEU A 169 -0.10 -6.14 -4.47
C LEU A 169 -0.77 -4.76 -4.48
N VAL A 170 -0.68 -4.04 -3.38
CA VAL A 170 -1.25 -2.69 -3.24
C VAL A 170 -0.21 -1.73 -2.69
N GLY A 171 -0.33 -0.47 -3.04
CA GLY A 171 0.54 0.56 -2.50
C GLY A 171 0.50 1.85 -3.29
N PHE A 172 1.60 2.57 -3.24
CA PHE A 172 1.71 3.90 -3.83
C PHE A 172 3.02 4.04 -4.58
N ARG A 173 2.96 4.80 -5.66
CA ARG A 173 4.14 5.37 -6.27
C ARG A 173 4.25 6.82 -5.84
N THR A 174 5.37 7.19 -5.23
CA THR A 174 5.65 8.56 -4.80
C THR A 174 6.68 9.17 -5.73
N GLY A 175 6.25 10.19 -6.46
CA GLY A 175 7.09 10.97 -7.37
C GLY A 175 7.86 12.09 -6.67
N PRO A 176 8.75 12.78 -7.39
CA PRO A 176 9.61 13.83 -6.85
C PRO A 176 8.87 14.99 -6.17
N ALA A 177 7.70 15.39 -6.68
CA ALA A 177 6.92 16.49 -6.09
C ALA A 177 6.32 16.14 -4.71
N ALA A 178 6.28 14.84 -4.33
CA ALA A 178 5.82 14.34 -3.04
C ALA A 178 6.97 13.78 -2.18
N ALA A 179 8.21 14.18 -2.46
CA ALA A 179 9.38 13.69 -1.72
C ALA A 179 9.23 13.88 -0.21
N GLY A 180 9.55 12.82 0.55
CA GLY A 180 9.46 12.81 2.01
C GLY A 180 8.05 12.47 2.55
N ILE A 181 7.00 12.53 1.74
CA ILE A 181 5.65 12.10 2.10
C ILE A 181 5.64 10.56 2.19
N GLY A 182 5.68 9.87 1.07
CA GLY A 182 5.80 8.41 1.00
C GLY A 182 7.21 7.95 0.64
N ALA A 183 7.43 6.64 0.63
CA ALA A 183 8.67 6.05 0.14
C ALA A 183 8.83 6.36 -1.36
N PRO A 184 10.02 6.80 -1.82
CA PRO A 184 10.23 7.19 -3.20
C PRO A 184 10.08 6.01 -4.17
N GLY A 185 9.49 6.27 -5.34
CA GLY A 185 9.19 5.24 -6.34
C GLY A 185 8.01 4.36 -5.95
N LEU A 186 7.97 3.14 -6.47
CA LEU A 186 6.88 2.19 -6.24
C LEU A 186 7.08 1.39 -4.94
N HIS A 187 6.21 1.63 -3.98
CA HIS A 187 6.18 0.94 -2.69
C HIS A 187 4.93 0.06 -2.60
N LEU A 188 5.10 -1.25 -2.54
CA LEU A 188 4.00 -2.21 -2.54
C LEU A 188 4.05 -3.13 -1.32
N HIS A 189 2.86 -3.48 -0.83
CA HIS A 189 2.64 -4.62 0.05
C HIS A 189 1.81 -5.68 -0.67
N GLY A 190 2.14 -6.94 -0.45
CA GLY A 190 1.52 -8.09 -1.09
C GLY A 190 0.73 -8.96 -0.12
N LEU A 191 -0.35 -9.54 -0.64
CA LEU A 191 -1.13 -10.55 0.05
C LEU A 191 -1.50 -11.64 -0.95
N THR A 192 -1.23 -12.91 -0.61
CA THR A 192 -1.65 -14.05 -1.42
C THR A 192 -3.17 -14.21 -1.39
N ALA A 193 -3.75 -14.80 -2.44
CA ALA A 193 -5.20 -14.95 -2.57
C ALA A 193 -5.82 -15.80 -1.45
N ASP A 194 -5.07 -16.78 -0.93
CA ASP A 194 -5.43 -17.60 0.22
C ASP A 194 -5.19 -16.90 1.57
N ARG A 195 -4.61 -15.69 1.55
CA ARG A 195 -4.22 -14.89 2.72
C ARG A 195 -3.24 -15.59 3.67
N ALA A 196 -2.53 -16.61 3.19
CA ALA A 196 -1.61 -17.37 3.98
C ALA A 196 -0.22 -16.72 4.08
N ALA A 197 0.14 -15.85 3.13
CA ALA A 197 1.43 -15.16 3.10
C ALA A 197 1.30 -13.73 2.55
N GLY A 198 2.24 -12.88 2.95
CA GLY A 198 2.28 -11.47 2.52
C GLY A 198 3.48 -10.73 3.07
N GLY A 199 3.51 -9.41 2.91
CA GLY A 199 4.56 -8.55 3.42
C GLY A 199 4.90 -7.38 2.50
N HIS A 200 5.91 -6.62 2.87
CA HIS A 200 6.50 -5.59 2.01
C HIS A 200 7.17 -6.25 0.81
N VAL A 201 6.80 -5.85 -0.40
CA VAL A 201 7.29 -6.46 -1.64
C VAL A 201 8.69 -5.95 -1.96
N LEU A 202 9.63 -6.86 -2.10
CA LEU A 202 10.99 -6.56 -2.56
C LEU A 202 11.12 -6.74 -4.06
N SER A 203 10.50 -7.78 -4.61
CA SER A 203 10.48 -8.04 -6.03
C SER A 203 9.26 -8.85 -6.43
N CYS A 204 8.89 -8.76 -7.70
CA CYS A 204 7.89 -9.61 -8.31
C CYS A 204 8.15 -9.80 -9.79
N VAL A 205 7.58 -10.88 -10.35
CA VAL A 205 7.54 -11.14 -11.79
C VAL A 205 6.11 -11.53 -12.16
N ALA A 206 5.51 -10.78 -13.06
CA ALA A 206 4.14 -11.01 -13.54
C ALA A 206 4.03 -12.34 -14.30
N GLY A 207 2.96 -13.08 -14.04
CA GLY A 207 2.53 -14.24 -14.81
C GLY A 207 1.52 -13.88 -15.90
N SER A 208 0.59 -14.78 -16.21
CA SER A 208 -0.24 -14.71 -17.42
C SER A 208 -1.48 -13.81 -17.33
N ASP A 209 -1.97 -13.50 -16.13
CA ASP A 209 -3.27 -12.82 -15.90
C ASP A 209 -3.15 -11.58 -15.02
N VAL A 210 -1.98 -10.94 -15.01
CA VAL A 210 -1.73 -9.80 -14.13
C VAL A 210 -2.35 -8.53 -14.72
N GLN A 211 -3.06 -7.80 -13.86
CA GLN A 211 -3.67 -6.51 -14.13
C GLN A 211 -3.12 -5.43 -13.20
N LEU A 212 -2.69 -4.33 -13.79
CA LEU A 212 -2.36 -3.08 -13.10
C LEU A 212 -3.58 -2.16 -13.11
N SER A 213 -3.92 -1.60 -11.97
CA SER A 213 -4.92 -0.53 -11.84
C SER A 213 -4.31 0.61 -11.04
N ILE A 214 -4.52 1.84 -11.51
CA ILE A 214 -3.98 3.05 -10.89
C ILE A 214 -5.05 4.11 -10.67
N GLU A 215 -4.79 4.96 -9.68
CA GLU A 215 -5.56 6.16 -9.39
C GLU A 215 -4.59 7.28 -8.94
N PRO A 216 -4.42 8.35 -9.74
CA PRO A 216 -3.70 9.54 -9.29
C PRO A 216 -4.38 10.16 -8.07
N VAL A 217 -3.60 10.48 -7.04
CA VAL A 217 -4.07 11.11 -5.81
C VAL A 217 -4.13 12.62 -5.99
N ALA A 218 -5.26 13.23 -5.68
CA ALA A 218 -5.48 14.67 -5.84
C ALA A 218 -4.96 15.49 -4.66
N SER A 219 -4.98 14.91 -3.45
CA SER A 219 -4.52 15.57 -2.22
C SER A 219 -3.99 14.56 -1.21
N VAL A 220 -3.13 15.01 -0.32
CA VAL A 220 -2.59 14.20 0.79
C VAL A 220 -2.89 14.91 2.10
N ARG A 221 -3.58 14.20 3.00
CA ARG A 221 -3.79 14.64 4.38
C ARG A 221 -2.90 13.84 5.31
N VAL A 222 -1.96 14.49 5.96
CA VAL A 222 -1.01 13.86 6.88
C VAL A 222 -1.38 14.16 8.33
N VAL A 223 -1.45 13.10 9.14
CA VAL A 223 -1.53 13.21 10.60
C VAL A 223 -0.11 13.23 11.14
N MET A 224 0.27 14.36 11.71
CA MET A 224 1.60 14.62 12.26
C MET A 224 1.61 14.42 13.78
N PRO A 225 2.81 14.21 14.40
CA PRO A 225 2.93 14.23 15.84
C PRO A 225 2.42 15.57 16.39
N THR A 226 1.61 15.52 17.43
CA THR A 226 1.27 16.72 18.20
C THR A 226 2.38 16.93 19.23
N ALA A 227 2.85 18.18 19.38
CA ALA A 227 3.76 18.52 20.47
C ALA A 227 3.12 18.12 21.80
N GLN A 228 3.83 17.32 22.59
CA GLN A 228 3.45 16.98 23.97
C GLN A 228 3.88 18.12 24.90
#